data_64e7776c68c68426b8f15c5a2497dbba
#
_entry.id   64e7776c68c68426b8f15c5a2497dbba
#
_cell.length_a   1.000
_cell.length_b   1.000
_cell.length_c   1.000
_cell.angle_alpha   90.00
_cell.angle_beta   90.00
_cell.angle_gamma   90.00
#
_symmetry.space_group_name_H-M   'P 1'
#
loop_
_entity.id
_entity.type
_entity.pdbx_description
1 polymer ?
#
loop_
_entity_poly.entity_id
_entity_poly.type
_entity_poly.pdbx_seq_one_letter_code
_entity_poly.pdbx_strand_id
1 'polypeptide(L)'
;MYKADRLYNEMMEVNEKVKSMELTDEASIAEYFRLYKELIYNHKWIGSVYDIYADDAVLRRENGDAYEGAHAIMQEALKFTAAFPDLKIHMRDYFAVKKGDEYKVWQYYTMEGTNRNQSIYGPATMRALKPEECITMSMATVRKINGTWRIVREFTMYSMECIKAACKPAEQ
;
A
#
# COMPACT_ATOMS: atom_id res chain seq x y z
N MET A 1 15.61 -23.56 8.41
CA MET A 1 14.30 -23.04 7.93
C MET A 1 14.51 -22.48 6.54
N TYR A 2 13.72 -22.91 5.59
CA TYR A 2 13.77 -22.35 4.25
C TYR A 2 13.32 -20.88 4.24
N LYS A 3 13.80 -20.09 3.27
CA LYS A 3 13.43 -18.67 3.14
C LYS A 3 11.92 -18.49 2.99
N ALA A 4 11.27 -19.39 2.24
CA ALA A 4 9.81 -19.37 2.05
C ALA A 4 9.03 -19.52 3.36
N ASP A 5 9.46 -20.45 4.21
CA ASP A 5 8.83 -20.70 5.53
C ASP A 5 8.94 -19.48 6.43
N ARG A 6 10.12 -18.82 6.42
CA ARG A 6 10.32 -17.60 7.19
C ARG A 6 9.41 -16.47 6.72
N LEU A 7 9.33 -16.22 5.42
CA LEU A 7 8.47 -15.17 4.86
C LEU A 7 6.99 -15.45 5.12
N TYR A 8 6.58 -16.71 5.06
CA TYR A 8 5.22 -17.12 5.40
C TYR A 8 4.91 -16.86 6.88
N ASN A 9 5.81 -17.23 7.78
CA ASN A 9 5.61 -17.01 9.21
C ASN A 9 5.55 -15.52 9.55
N GLU A 10 6.47 -14.70 9.02
CA GLU A 10 6.45 -13.25 9.17
C GLU A 10 5.11 -12.65 8.71
N MET A 11 4.59 -13.09 7.57
CA MET A 11 3.29 -12.67 7.05
C MET A 11 2.14 -13.08 7.99
N MET A 12 2.16 -14.32 8.49
CA MET A 12 1.12 -14.83 9.40
C MET A 12 1.12 -14.09 10.74
N GLU A 13 2.30 -13.78 11.29
CA GLU A 13 2.43 -12.99 12.52
C GLU A 13 1.78 -11.60 12.37
N VAL A 14 2.03 -10.91 11.26
CA VAL A 14 1.40 -9.61 10.98
C VAL A 14 -0.12 -9.75 10.84
N ASN A 15 -0.58 -10.78 10.11
CA ASN A 15 -2.00 -11.02 9.92
C ASN A 15 -2.74 -11.35 11.24
N GLU A 16 -2.15 -12.17 12.10
CA GLU A 16 -2.71 -12.50 13.42
C GLU A 16 -2.76 -11.25 14.31
N LYS A 17 -1.68 -10.45 14.31
CA LYS A 17 -1.66 -9.16 15.01
C LYS A 17 -2.82 -8.28 14.58
N VAL A 18 -3.00 -8.08 13.27
CA VAL A 18 -4.08 -7.25 12.72
C VAL A 18 -5.45 -7.75 13.16
N LYS A 19 -5.69 -9.08 13.12
CA LYS A 19 -6.99 -9.67 13.48
C LYS A 19 -7.30 -9.59 14.98
N SER A 20 -6.27 -9.55 15.82
CA SER A 20 -6.41 -9.46 17.27
C SER A 20 -6.50 -8.01 17.80
N MET A 21 -6.32 -7.01 16.94
CA MET A 21 -6.31 -5.61 17.37
C MET A 21 -7.70 -5.12 17.80
N GLU A 22 -7.76 -4.52 18.98
CA GLU A 22 -8.90 -3.72 19.41
C GLU A 22 -8.72 -2.28 18.90
N LEU A 23 -9.68 -1.80 18.09
CA LEU A 23 -9.61 -0.50 17.43
C LEU A 23 -10.44 0.52 18.22
N THR A 24 -9.87 1.06 19.27
CA THR A 24 -10.54 1.90 20.26
C THR A 24 -10.18 3.38 20.16
N ASP A 25 -9.01 3.69 19.60
CA ASP A 25 -8.46 5.04 19.54
C ASP A 25 -7.72 5.33 18.23
N GLU A 26 -7.21 6.53 18.12
CA GLU A 26 -6.49 7.01 16.94
C GLU A 26 -5.20 6.21 16.69
N ALA A 27 -4.48 5.83 17.74
CA ALA A 27 -3.23 5.10 17.63
C ALA A 27 -3.46 3.68 17.09
N SER A 28 -4.45 2.98 17.63
CA SER A 28 -4.82 1.63 17.17
C SER A 28 -5.36 1.63 15.73
N ILE A 29 -6.14 2.63 15.34
CA ILE A 29 -6.60 2.82 13.96
C ILE A 29 -5.41 3.07 13.03
N ALA A 30 -4.49 3.96 13.38
CA ALA A 30 -3.31 4.25 12.57
C ALA A 30 -2.44 3.01 12.37
N GLU A 31 -2.16 2.26 13.44
CA GLU A 31 -1.37 1.04 13.41
C GLU A 31 -2.05 -0.07 12.58
N TYR A 32 -3.37 -0.22 12.70
CA TYR A 32 -4.14 -1.18 11.91
C TYR A 32 -3.96 -0.99 10.42
N PHE A 33 -4.15 0.24 9.92
CA PHE A 33 -3.98 0.52 8.49
C PHE A 33 -2.51 0.48 8.04
N ARG A 34 -1.56 0.78 8.94
CA ARG A 34 -0.14 0.59 8.67
C ARG A 34 0.20 -0.88 8.42
N LEU A 35 -0.26 -1.76 9.30
CA LEU A 35 -0.03 -3.20 9.17
C LEU A 35 -0.65 -3.80 7.91
N TYR A 36 -1.85 -3.38 7.53
CA TYR A 36 -2.44 -3.80 6.26
C TYR A 36 -1.65 -3.33 5.04
N LYS A 37 -1.09 -2.11 5.05
CA LYS A 37 -0.16 -1.69 3.99
C LYS A 37 1.07 -2.60 3.91
N GLU A 38 1.60 -3.01 5.05
CA GLU A 38 2.71 -3.95 5.12
C GLU A 38 2.32 -5.33 4.55
N LEU A 39 1.18 -5.88 4.91
CA LEU A 39 0.67 -7.13 4.33
C LEU A 39 0.56 -7.04 2.81
N ILE A 40 -0.06 -5.99 2.29
CA ILE A 40 -0.28 -5.81 0.85
C ILE A 40 1.06 -5.71 0.10
N TYR A 41 1.96 -4.84 0.52
CA TYR A 41 3.16 -4.51 -0.25
C TYR A 41 4.39 -5.33 0.14
N ASN A 42 4.67 -5.52 1.44
CA ASN A 42 5.87 -6.23 1.88
C ASN A 42 5.70 -7.74 1.80
N HIS A 43 4.51 -8.25 2.18
CA HIS A 43 4.19 -9.68 2.15
C HIS A 43 3.44 -10.12 0.89
N LYS A 44 3.10 -9.19 -0.03
CA LYS A 44 2.38 -9.48 -1.29
C LYS A 44 0.99 -10.10 -1.08
N TRP A 45 0.40 -9.89 0.09
CA TRP A 45 -0.98 -10.35 0.34
C TRP A 45 -1.99 -9.35 -0.21
N ILE A 46 -2.02 -9.23 -1.53
CA ILE A 46 -2.78 -8.20 -2.25
C ILE A 46 -4.29 -8.30 -1.98
N GLY A 47 -4.81 -9.51 -1.75
CA GLY A 47 -6.21 -9.74 -1.40
C GLY A 47 -6.68 -9.00 -0.14
N SER A 48 -5.77 -8.62 0.76
CA SER A 48 -6.10 -7.82 1.94
C SER A 48 -6.68 -6.43 1.62
N VAL A 49 -6.60 -5.99 0.36
CA VAL A 49 -7.32 -4.79 -0.10
C VAL A 49 -8.81 -4.93 0.18
N TYR A 50 -9.39 -6.11 -0.03
CA TYR A 50 -10.81 -6.35 0.24
C TYR A 50 -11.19 -6.32 1.72
N ASP A 51 -10.22 -6.48 2.62
CA ASP A 51 -10.46 -6.39 4.07
C ASP A 51 -10.58 -4.95 4.55
N ILE A 52 -9.86 -4.02 3.90
CA ILE A 52 -9.72 -2.64 4.40
C ILE A 52 -10.39 -1.57 3.55
N TYR A 53 -10.74 -1.85 2.29
CA TYR A 53 -11.48 -0.90 1.47
C TYR A 53 -12.96 -1.24 1.44
N ALA A 54 -13.80 -0.21 1.39
CA ALA A 54 -15.22 -0.37 1.08
C ALA A 54 -15.40 -0.75 -0.40
N ASP A 55 -16.50 -1.43 -0.72
CA ASP A 55 -16.78 -1.89 -2.08
C ASP A 55 -16.83 -0.74 -3.09
N ASP A 56 -17.30 0.43 -2.64
CA ASP A 56 -17.42 1.68 -3.40
C ASP A 56 -16.31 2.70 -3.07
N ALA A 57 -15.21 2.26 -2.48
CA ALA A 57 -14.09 3.14 -2.13
C ALA A 57 -13.52 3.84 -3.35
N VAL A 58 -13.04 5.05 -3.17
CA VAL A 58 -12.37 5.82 -4.23
C VAL A 58 -10.95 6.18 -3.81
N LEU A 59 -9.98 5.72 -4.60
CA LEU A 59 -8.59 6.13 -4.49
C LEU A 59 -8.27 7.12 -5.59
N ARG A 60 -7.75 8.28 -5.23
CA ARG A 60 -7.31 9.33 -6.17
C ARG A 60 -5.82 9.57 -6.04
N ARG A 61 -5.19 9.92 -7.16
CA ARG A 61 -3.78 10.29 -7.23
C ARG A 61 -3.61 11.76 -7.59
N GLU A 62 -2.42 12.27 -7.32
CA GLU A 62 -2.02 13.65 -7.63
C GLU A 62 -2.09 13.99 -9.13
N ASN A 63 -1.92 12.99 -10.00
CA ASN A 63 -1.99 13.15 -11.47
C ASN A 63 -3.42 13.16 -12.02
N GLY A 64 -4.44 13.07 -11.14
CA GLY A 64 -5.85 13.06 -11.50
C GLY A 64 -6.44 11.67 -11.71
N ASP A 65 -5.65 10.60 -11.71
CA ASP A 65 -6.18 9.23 -11.80
C ASP A 65 -7.11 8.92 -10.63
N ALA A 66 -8.18 8.19 -10.92
CA ALA A 66 -9.13 7.71 -9.93
C ALA A 66 -9.41 6.21 -10.15
N TYR A 67 -9.42 5.47 -9.06
CA TYR A 67 -9.74 4.06 -9.03
C TYR A 67 -10.96 3.87 -8.15
N GLU A 68 -12.07 3.42 -8.75
CA GLU A 68 -13.35 3.28 -8.08
C GLU A 68 -13.64 1.80 -7.78
N GLY A 69 -13.92 1.54 -6.51
CA GLY A 69 -14.16 0.21 -5.97
C GLY A 69 -12.90 -0.53 -5.53
N ALA A 70 -13.04 -1.37 -4.51
CA ALA A 70 -11.95 -2.17 -3.94
C ALA A 70 -11.24 -3.03 -5.00
N HIS A 71 -11.98 -3.52 -6.01
CA HIS A 71 -11.38 -4.34 -7.08
C HIS A 71 -10.41 -3.54 -7.96
N ALA A 72 -10.77 -2.32 -8.37
CA ALA A 72 -9.88 -1.47 -9.16
C ALA A 72 -8.64 -1.05 -8.36
N ILE A 73 -8.79 -0.81 -7.07
CA ILE A 73 -7.69 -0.50 -6.15
C ILE A 73 -6.75 -1.71 -6.00
N MET A 74 -7.30 -2.91 -5.87
CA MET A 74 -6.53 -4.16 -5.83
C MET A 74 -5.74 -4.37 -7.12
N GLN A 75 -6.37 -4.17 -8.29
CA GLN A 75 -5.68 -4.28 -9.58
C GLN A 75 -4.52 -3.31 -9.69
N GLU A 76 -4.64 -2.09 -9.13
CA GLU A 76 -3.56 -1.12 -9.14
C GLU A 76 -2.37 -1.56 -8.29
N ALA A 77 -2.62 -2.15 -7.11
CA ALA A 77 -1.57 -2.75 -6.29
C ALA A 77 -0.87 -3.91 -7.00
N LEU A 78 -1.61 -4.74 -7.77
CA LEU A 78 -1.06 -5.81 -8.58
C LEU A 78 -0.11 -5.30 -9.68
N LYS A 79 -0.49 -4.23 -10.38
CA LYS A 79 0.35 -3.63 -11.42
C LYS A 79 1.72 -3.22 -10.86
N PHE A 80 1.71 -2.64 -9.67
CA PHE A 80 2.92 -2.20 -8.99
C PHE A 80 3.82 -3.36 -8.58
N THR A 81 3.23 -4.36 -7.93
CA THR A 81 3.97 -5.55 -7.48
C THR A 81 4.41 -6.43 -8.64
N ALA A 82 3.72 -6.40 -9.79
CA ALA A 82 4.15 -7.09 -10.99
C ALA A 82 5.45 -6.50 -11.57
N ALA A 83 5.57 -5.17 -11.60
CA ALA A 83 6.79 -4.50 -12.07
C ALA A 83 7.97 -4.70 -11.10
N PHE A 84 7.68 -4.65 -9.80
CA PHE A 84 8.66 -4.72 -8.71
C PHE A 84 8.31 -5.86 -7.76
N PRO A 85 8.63 -7.12 -8.09
CA PRO A 85 8.23 -8.28 -7.30
C PRO A 85 8.86 -8.31 -5.89
N ASP A 86 9.99 -7.65 -5.72
CA ASP A 86 10.69 -7.47 -4.45
C ASP A 86 10.35 -6.14 -3.74
N LEU A 87 9.30 -5.44 -4.20
CA LEU A 87 8.85 -4.17 -3.63
C LEU A 87 8.68 -4.29 -2.11
N LYS A 88 9.24 -3.32 -1.40
CA LYS A 88 9.00 -3.08 0.03
C LYS A 88 8.66 -1.63 0.26
N ILE A 89 7.79 -1.38 1.20
CA ILE A 89 7.53 -0.07 1.76
C ILE A 89 8.20 0.03 3.14
N HIS A 90 8.72 1.20 3.43
CA HIS A 90 9.29 1.54 4.73
C HIS A 90 8.47 2.68 5.31
N MET A 91 7.58 2.35 6.25
CA MET A 91 6.78 3.35 6.93
C MET A 91 7.70 4.28 7.74
N ARG A 92 7.59 5.59 7.48
CA ARG A 92 8.41 6.62 8.11
C ARG A 92 7.64 7.37 9.19
N ASP A 93 6.36 7.65 8.90
CA ASP A 93 5.47 8.30 9.84
C ASP A 93 4.02 7.93 9.53
N TYR A 94 3.19 7.84 10.55
CA TYR A 94 1.77 7.56 10.40
C TYR A 94 1.00 7.97 11.66
N PHE A 95 -0.18 8.48 11.47
CA PHE A 95 -1.09 8.82 12.55
C PHE A 95 -2.54 8.83 12.05
N ALA A 96 -3.49 8.81 12.97
CA ALA A 96 -4.89 9.03 12.69
C ALA A 96 -5.44 10.18 13.53
N VAL A 97 -6.45 10.84 13.00
CA VAL A 97 -7.20 11.89 13.71
C VAL A 97 -8.68 11.59 13.59
N LYS A 98 -9.38 11.56 14.71
CA LYS A 98 -10.82 11.38 14.75
C LYS A 98 -11.54 12.66 14.30
N LYS A 99 -12.51 12.52 13.41
CA LYS A 99 -13.34 13.64 12.94
C LYS A 99 -14.81 13.20 12.86
N GLY A 100 -15.56 13.45 13.91
CA GLY A 100 -16.93 12.93 14.07
C GLY A 100 -16.92 11.40 14.11
N ASP A 101 -17.64 10.77 13.21
CA ASP A 101 -17.74 9.31 13.10
C ASP A 101 -16.67 8.68 12.18
N GLU A 102 -15.75 9.49 11.70
CA GLU A 102 -14.69 9.07 10.78
C GLU A 102 -13.32 9.23 11.43
N TYR A 103 -12.33 8.50 10.88
CA TYR A 103 -10.91 8.81 11.07
C TYR A 103 -10.28 9.29 9.78
N LYS A 104 -9.34 10.22 9.88
CA LYS A 104 -8.38 10.56 8.83
C LYS A 104 -7.07 9.88 9.20
N VAL A 105 -6.62 8.96 8.35
CA VAL A 105 -5.37 8.24 8.52
C VAL A 105 -4.36 8.81 7.56
N TRP A 106 -3.27 9.30 8.08
CA TRP A 106 -2.13 9.80 7.34
C TRP A 106 -1.02 8.77 7.38
N GLN A 107 -0.34 8.60 6.25
CA GLN A 107 0.83 7.71 6.15
C GLN A 107 1.88 8.33 5.22
N TYR A 108 3.12 8.33 5.67
CA TYR A 108 4.30 8.69 4.91
C TYR A 108 5.26 7.52 4.88
N TYR A 109 5.64 7.07 3.70
CA TYR A 109 6.52 5.93 3.51
C TYR A 109 7.41 6.10 2.27
N THR A 110 8.50 5.37 2.24
CA THR A 110 9.40 5.26 1.08
C THR A 110 9.31 3.86 0.51
N MET A 111 9.73 3.71 -0.74
CA MET A 111 9.67 2.43 -1.45
C MET A 111 11.04 2.02 -1.96
N GLU A 112 11.33 0.73 -1.90
CA GLU A 112 12.46 0.10 -2.58
C GLU A 112 11.98 -1.13 -3.36
N GLY A 113 12.70 -1.48 -4.41
CA GLY A 113 12.41 -2.65 -5.24
C GLY A 113 13.17 -2.57 -6.54
N THR A 114 13.23 -3.69 -7.27
CA THR A 114 13.92 -3.78 -8.55
C THR A 114 12.92 -4.04 -9.66
N ASN A 115 12.97 -3.27 -10.75
CA ASN A 115 12.16 -3.54 -11.94
C ASN A 115 12.65 -4.81 -12.64
N ARG A 116 12.13 -5.97 -12.22
CA ARG A 116 12.54 -7.29 -12.71
C ARG A 116 11.66 -7.83 -13.82
N ASN A 117 10.47 -7.29 -13.98
CA ASN A 117 9.47 -7.81 -14.91
C ASN A 117 9.00 -6.75 -15.90
N GLN A 118 8.64 -7.19 -17.08
CA GLN A 118 7.85 -6.39 -17.99
C GLN A 118 6.48 -6.11 -17.36
N SER A 119 6.03 -4.88 -17.46
CA SER A 119 4.78 -4.40 -16.89
C SER A 119 4.15 -3.31 -17.75
N ILE A 120 3.04 -2.76 -17.30
CA ILE A 120 2.43 -1.58 -17.94
C ILE A 120 3.31 -0.33 -17.87
N TYR A 121 4.31 -0.30 -16.97
CA TYR A 121 5.25 0.82 -16.84
C TYR A 121 6.43 0.71 -17.81
N GLY A 122 6.63 -0.43 -18.46
CA GLY A 122 7.70 -0.66 -19.41
C GLY A 122 8.37 -2.04 -19.27
N PRO A 123 9.48 -2.24 -19.97
CA PRO A 123 10.24 -3.48 -19.92
C PRO A 123 10.97 -3.67 -18.60
N ALA A 124 11.45 -4.89 -18.35
CA ALA A 124 12.36 -5.18 -17.25
C ALA A 124 13.71 -4.50 -17.49
N THR A 125 14.08 -3.56 -16.62
CA THR A 125 15.33 -2.79 -16.76
C THR A 125 16.40 -3.21 -15.76
N MET A 126 16.05 -3.97 -14.74
CA MET A 126 16.86 -4.33 -13.57
C MET A 126 17.29 -3.11 -12.74
N ARG A 127 16.70 -1.93 -12.95
CA ARG A 127 16.98 -0.74 -12.14
C ARG A 127 16.22 -0.79 -10.83
N ALA A 128 16.85 -0.30 -9.78
CA ALA A 128 16.27 -0.21 -8.45
C ALA A 128 15.51 1.10 -8.24
N LEU A 129 14.41 1.03 -7.51
CA LEU A 129 13.83 2.18 -6.83
C LEU A 129 14.70 2.49 -5.61
N LYS A 130 15.04 3.75 -5.44
CA LYS A 130 15.81 4.20 -4.28
C LYS A 130 14.88 4.84 -3.26
N PRO A 131 14.92 4.40 -1.99
CA PRO A 131 14.00 4.89 -0.97
C PRO A 131 14.01 6.42 -0.80
N GLU A 132 15.17 7.05 -0.95
CA GLU A 132 15.34 8.50 -0.84
C GLU A 132 14.67 9.29 -1.99
N GLU A 133 14.43 8.64 -3.14
CA GLU A 133 13.80 9.23 -4.31
C GLU A 133 12.32 8.84 -4.45
N CYS A 134 11.92 7.72 -3.83
CA CYS A 134 10.59 7.13 -3.96
C CYS A 134 9.74 7.37 -2.70
N ILE A 135 9.30 8.61 -2.56
CA ILE A 135 8.47 9.07 -1.45
C ILE A 135 7.00 8.91 -1.81
N THR A 136 6.21 8.44 -0.85
CA THR A 136 4.75 8.33 -0.97
C THR A 136 4.08 8.89 0.27
N MET A 137 3.04 9.66 0.05
CA MET A 137 2.15 10.13 1.10
C MET A 137 0.71 9.73 0.77
N SER A 138 -0.01 9.22 1.74
CA SER A 138 -1.43 8.93 1.59
C SER A 138 -2.25 9.49 2.74
N MET A 139 -3.47 9.90 2.42
CA MET A 139 -4.48 10.31 3.38
C MET A 139 -5.77 9.56 3.10
N ALA A 140 -6.16 8.70 4.02
CA ALA A 140 -7.37 7.91 3.94
C ALA A 140 -8.48 8.47 4.84
N THR A 141 -9.71 8.42 4.36
CA THR A 141 -10.92 8.58 5.19
C THR A 141 -11.46 7.20 5.50
N VAL A 142 -11.62 6.93 6.78
CA VAL A 142 -12.03 5.63 7.30
C VAL A 142 -13.35 5.75 8.03
N ARG A 143 -14.29 4.86 7.73
CA ARG A 143 -15.60 4.75 8.37
C ARG A 143 -15.87 3.33 8.88
N LYS A 144 -16.73 3.21 9.88
CA LYS A 144 -17.19 1.92 10.33
C LYS A 144 -18.39 1.49 9.47
N ILE A 145 -18.23 0.40 8.70
CA ILE A 145 -19.25 -0.19 7.83
C ILE A 145 -19.50 -1.62 8.30
N ASN A 146 -20.72 -1.94 8.67
CA ASN A 146 -21.10 -3.26 9.19
C ASN A 146 -20.18 -3.76 10.32
N GLY A 147 -19.81 -2.86 11.25
CA GLY A 147 -18.93 -3.18 12.37
C GLY A 147 -17.44 -3.15 12.09
N THR A 148 -17.00 -3.02 10.84
CA THR A 148 -15.59 -3.03 10.42
C THR A 148 -15.15 -1.66 9.93
N TRP A 149 -13.95 -1.24 10.33
CA TRP A 149 -13.36 0.01 9.84
C TRP A 149 -12.81 -0.19 8.42
N ARG A 150 -13.30 0.63 7.47
CA ARG A 150 -12.93 0.54 6.05
C ARG A 150 -12.57 1.90 5.48
N ILE A 151 -11.61 1.92 4.57
CA ILE A 151 -11.27 3.09 3.77
C ILE A 151 -12.39 3.33 2.76
N VAL A 152 -13.00 4.51 2.80
CA VAL A 152 -14.01 4.94 1.84
C VAL A 152 -13.45 5.91 0.79
N ARG A 153 -12.40 6.63 1.15
CA ARG A 153 -11.65 7.51 0.23
C ARG A 153 -10.18 7.48 0.61
N GLU A 154 -9.33 7.45 -0.37
CA GLU A 154 -7.90 7.66 -0.21
C GLU A 154 -7.38 8.61 -1.27
N PHE A 155 -6.52 9.52 -0.85
CA PHE A 155 -5.70 10.33 -1.74
C PHE A 155 -4.25 9.92 -1.56
N THR A 156 -3.57 9.60 -2.65
CA THR A 156 -2.18 9.15 -2.59
C THR A 156 -1.32 9.93 -3.58
N MET A 157 -0.19 10.42 -3.08
CA MET A 157 0.87 11.04 -3.86
C MET A 157 2.03 10.06 -3.97
N TYR A 158 2.42 9.72 -5.20
CA TYR A 158 3.57 8.86 -5.49
C TYR A 158 4.67 9.65 -6.19
N SER A 159 5.90 9.25 -6.02
CA SER A 159 7.00 9.68 -6.88
C SER A 159 6.92 8.96 -8.25
N MET A 160 5.91 9.26 -9.06
CA MET A 160 5.70 8.60 -10.37
C MET A 160 6.90 8.75 -11.32
N GLU A 161 7.60 9.86 -11.25
CA GLU A 161 8.80 10.07 -12.07
C GLU A 161 9.92 9.09 -11.70
N CYS A 162 10.06 8.75 -10.42
CA CYS A 162 11.00 7.73 -9.94
C CYS A 162 10.67 6.34 -10.51
N ILE A 163 9.37 5.99 -10.51
CA ILE A 163 8.90 4.72 -11.06
C ILE A 163 9.14 4.66 -12.57
N LYS A 164 8.75 5.72 -13.30
CA LYS A 164 8.97 5.81 -14.75
C LYS A 164 10.46 5.75 -15.09
N ALA A 165 11.31 6.43 -14.32
CA ALA A 165 12.76 6.39 -14.51
C ALA A 165 13.33 4.98 -14.31
N ALA A 166 12.84 4.24 -13.30
CA ALA A 166 13.25 2.86 -13.08
C ALA A 166 12.80 1.92 -14.21
N CYS A 167 11.65 2.18 -14.86
CA CYS A 167 11.09 1.36 -15.93
C CYS A 167 11.53 1.83 -17.35
N LYS A 168 12.25 2.97 -17.48
CA LYS A 168 12.72 3.47 -18.77
C LYS A 168 13.99 2.72 -19.21
N PRO A 169 14.05 2.16 -20.42
CA PRO A 169 15.29 1.58 -20.94
C PRO A 169 16.47 2.57 -20.91
N ALA A 170 17.69 2.06 -20.83
CA ALA A 170 18.86 2.91 -21.04
C ALA A 170 18.80 3.47 -22.47
N GLU A 171 19.09 4.75 -22.64
CA GLU A 171 19.29 5.33 -23.97
C GLU A 171 20.54 4.66 -24.56
N GLN A 172 20.39 4.05 -25.73
CA GLN A 172 21.48 3.44 -26.48
C GLN A 172 22.35 4.52 -27.09
#